data_4df75a647f75483f5eaeaa6ed3b90b29
#
_entry.id   4df75a647f75483f5eaeaa6ed3b90b29
#
_cell.length_a   1.000
_cell.length_b   1.000
_cell.length_c   1.000
_cell.angle_alpha   90.00
_cell.angle_beta   90.00
_cell.angle_gamma   90.00
#
_symmetry.space_group_name_H-M   'P 1'
#
loop_
_entity.id
_entity.type
_entity.pdbx_description
1 polymer ?
#
loop_
_entity_poly.entity_id
_entity_poly.type
_entity_poly.pdbx_seq_one_letter_code
_entity_poly.pdbx_strand_id
1 'polypeptide(L)'
;DVRILMGSTQKMGAGTNVQDLLIASHDLDCPWRPSDLEQRAGRIIRQGNTNKDVDIYRYVTEQTFDAYLYQLVENKQKFISQIMTSKSPVRSAEDIDEASLSYAEIKALASGNPKIKEKMDLDIQVNKLKLAKANYLSEKYDLEDKIIKYYPSKISTLKESIASYEKDIKETPEVTEFDGMMIKGKRYEDKETAGKALLITCKSIQDSTKQNIGEYRGFKMLASYDSFYQMHTIFLMKNLAHKVELGSDVFGNITRLDNVINGLSKKLEIEKNLLENTLNQFENAKEEVKRPFDKEDELQEKSNRLSELNKELDIG
;
A
#
# COMPACT_ATOMS: atom_id res chain seq x y z
N ASP A 1 52.69 -28.12 -14.48
CA ASP A 1 51.91 -26.88 -14.62
C ASP A 1 50.52 -27.20 -15.18
N VAL A 2 49.46 -26.92 -14.40
CA VAL A 2 48.05 -27.05 -14.86
C VAL A 2 47.73 -25.80 -15.68
N ARG A 3 47.34 -25.99 -16.94
CA ARG A 3 46.99 -24.88 -17.87
C ARG A 3 45.48 -24.75 -18.08
N ILE A 4 44.75 -25.82 -17.91
CA ILE A 4 43.28 -25.86 -18.06
C ILE A 4 42.71 -26.55 -16.86
N LEU A 5 41.68 -25.92 -16.24
CA LEU A 5 40.91 -26.46 -15.14
C LEU A 5 39.44 -26.56 -15.59
N MET A 6 38.85 -27.73 -15.46
CA MET A 6 37.45 -27.98 -15.82
C MET A 6 36.65 -28.45 -14.61
N GLY A 7 35.44 -27.97 -14.46
CA GLY A 7 34.55 -28.38 -13.39
C GLY A 7 33.12 -27.86 -13.54
N SER A 8 32.22 -28.45 -12.78
CA SER A 8 30.81 -27.98 -12.76
C SER A 8 30.66 -26.77 -11.87
N THR A 9 29.64 -25.96 -12.13
CA THR A 9 29.27 -24.79 -11.31
C THR A 9 29.12 -25.14 -9.84
N GLN A 10 28.50 -26.28 -9.52
CA GLN A 10 28.31 -26.73 -8.13
C GLN A 10 29.63 -27.01 -7.41
N LYS A 11 30.64 -27.54 -8.09
CA LYS A 11 31.92 -27.89 -7.50
C LYS A 11 32.91 -26.71 -7.49
N MET A 12 32.87 -25.86 -8.50
CA MET A 12 33.87 -24.80 -8.69
C MET A 12 33.28 -23.39 -8.53
N GLY A 13 31.98 -23.24 -8.57
CA GLY A 13 31.31 -21.93 -8.39
C GLY A 13 31.40 -21.39 -6.96
N ALA A 14 31.59 -22.24 -5.94
CA ALA A 14 31.76 -21.82 -4.55
C ALA A 14 33.02 -22.43 -3.93
N GLY A 15 33.78 -21.63 -3.16
CA GLY A 15 34.90 -22.11 -2.33
C GLY A 15 36.24 -22.34 -3.03
N THR A 16 36.35 -22.25 -4.36
CA THR A 16 37.60 -22.51 -5.09
C THR A 16 38.36 -21.19 -5.30
N ASN A 17 39.61 -21.13 -4.92
CA ASN A 17 40.52 -19.99 -5.13
C ASN A 17 41.60 -20.38 -6.12
N VAL A 18 41.43 -20.05 -7.38
CA VAL A 18 42.37 -20.37 -8.47
C VAL A 18 42.63 -19.18 -9.39
N GLN A 19 42.24 -17.98 -8.93
CA GLN A 19 42.24 -16.77 -9.73
C GLN A 19 43.58 -16.20 -10.13
N ASP A 20 44.65 -16.52 -9.41
CA ASP A 20 45.93 -15.78 -9.47
C ASP A 20 46.52 -15.64 -10.89
N LEU A 21 46.40 -16.67 -11.71
CA LEU A 21 46.91 -16.73 -13.07
C LEU A 21 45.84 -16.96 -14.15
N LEU A 22 44.55 -16.90 -13.80
CA LEU A 22 43.50 -17.10 -14.77
C LEU A 22 43.42 -15.96 -15.78
N ILE A 23 43.46 -16.30 -17.06
CA ILE A 23 43.35 -15.35 -18.18
C ILE A 23 41.99 -15.40 -18.85
N ALA A 24 41.32 -16.55 -18.83
CA ALA A 24 40.02 -16.73 -19.46
C ALA A 24 39.13 -17.71 -18.71
N SER A 25 37.83 -17.47 -18.75
CA SER A 25 36.78 -18.38 -18.33
C SER A 25 35.90 -18.77 -19.51
N HIS A 26 35.58 -20.05 -19.63
CA HIS A 26 34.80 -20.60 -20.71
C HIS A 26 33.51 -21.24 -20.13
N ASP A 27 32.37 -20.55 -20.27
CA ASP A 27 31.06 -21.06 -19.87
C ASP A 27 30.48 -21.92 -21.00
N LEU A 28 30.61 -23.24 -20.88
CA LEU A 28 30.18 -24.19 -21.90
C LEU A 28 28.68 -24.54 -21.81
N ASP A 29 28.02 -24.19 -20.69
CA ASP A 29 26.60 -24.39 -20.46
C ASP A 29 25.98 -23.14 -19.85
N CYS A 30 24.68 -22.93 -20.12
CA CYS A 30 23.91 -21.86 -19.49
C CYS A 30 23.29 -22.35 -18.16
N PRO A 31 23.55 -21.69 -17.02
CA PRO A 31 22.92 -22.03 -15.77
C PRO A 31 21.49 -21.48 -15.72
N TRP A 32 20.64 -22.05 -14.85
CA TRP A 32 19.27 -21.63 -14.65
C TRP A 32 19.11 -20.31 -13.86
N ARG A 33 20.16 -19.91 -13.13
CA ARG A 33 20.14 -18.76 -12.22
C ARG A 33 21.14 -17.69 -12.67
N PRO A 34 20.74 -16.41 -12.72
CA PRO A 34 21.65 -15.31 -12.99
C PRO A 34 22.83 -15.27 -12.01
N SER A 35 22.58 -15.57 -10.73
CA SER A 35 23.61 -15.61 -9.69
C SER A 35 24.75 -16.59 -9.97
N ASP A 36 24.47 -17.68 -10.68
CA ASP A 36 25.50 -18.66 -11.04
C ASP A 36 26.48 -18.09 -12.09
N LEU A 37 25.99 -17.27 -13.03
CA LEU A 37 26.85 -16.56 -13.98
C LEU A 37 27.69 -15.51 -13.28
N GLU A 38 27.13 -14.78 -12.33
CA GLU A 38 27.88 -13.79 -11.54
C GLU A 38 28.93 -14.48 -10.67
N GLN A 39 28.60 -15.63 -10.07
CA GLN A 39 29.56 -16.41 -9.28
C GLN A 39 30.70 -16.95 -10.13
N ARG A 40 30.43 -17.46 -11.35
CA ARG A 40 31.46 -17.90 -12.28
C ARG A 40 32.37 -16.73 -12.67
N ALA A 41 31.80 -15.60 -13.10
CA ALA A 41 32.56 -14.40 -13.43
C ALA A 41 33.36 -13.88 -12.25
N GLY A 42 32.80 -13.88 -11.04
CA GLY A 42 33.46 -13.46 -9.81
C GLY A 42 34.65 -14.34 -9.40
N ARG A 43 34.86 -15.51 -10.04
CA ARG A 43 36.05 -16.34 -9.81
C ARG A 43 37.28 -15.84 -10.58
N ILE A 44 37.09 -15.24 -11.73
CA ILE A 44 38.18 -14.70 -12.54
C ILE A 44 38.34 -13.19 -12.30
N ILE A 45 37.24 -12.44 -12.13
CA ILE A 45 37.20 -11.00 -11.80
C ILE A 45 37.35 -10.84 -10.28
N ARG A 46 38.46 -11.15 -9.70
CA ARG A 46 38.68 -11.06 -8.25
C ARG A 46 40.03 -10.45 -7.91
N GLN A 47 40.09 -9.78 -6.74
CA GLN A 47 41.38 -9.34 -6.18
C GLN A 47 42.33 -10.53 -6.05
N GLY A 48 43.58 -10.33 -6.44
CA GLY A 48 44.62 -11.36 -6.44
C GLY A 48 44.90 -11.97 -7.82
N ASN A 49 44.11 -11.66 -8.85
CA ASN A 49 44.47 -12.03 -10.21
C ASN A 49 45.58 -11.09 -10.69
N THR A 50 46.70 -11.67 -11.19
CA THR A 50 47.86 -10.92 -11.68
C THR A 50 47.62 -10.33 -13.08
N ASN A 51 46.63 -10.81 -13.79
CA ASN A 51 46.25 -10.29 -15.10
C ASN A 51 45.30 -9.10 -14.95
N LYS A 52 45.63 -8.00 -15.67
CA LYS A 52 44.76 -6.78 -15.67
C LYS A 52 43.47 -6.99 -16.40
N ASP A 53 43.53 -7.71 -17.49
CA ASP A 53 42.40 -8.00 -18.35
C ASP A 53 42.18 -9.51 -18.37
N VAL A 54 40.92 -9.93 -18.29
CA VAL A 54 40.49 -11.31 -18.30
C VAL A 54 39.28 -11.47 -19.21
N ASP A 55 39.22 -12.57 -19.93
CA ASP A 55 38.13 -12.84 -20.88
C ASP A 55 37.14 -13.83 -20.31
N ILE A 56 35.82 -13.57 -20.58
CA ILE A 56 34.76 -14.50 -20.27
C ILE A 56 34.04 -14.87 -21.56
N TYR A 57 34.23 -16.11 -21.98
CA TYR A 57 33.62 -16.66 -23.19
C TYR A 57 32.38 -17.45 -22.81
N ARG A 58 31.23 -17.09 -23.39
CA ARG A 58 29.97 -17.80 -23.29
C ARG A 58 29.64 -18.45 -24.61
N TYR A 59 29.50 -19.75 -24.61
CA TYR A 59 29.19 -20.52 -25.83
C TYR A 59 27.70 -20.74 -25.94
N VAL A 60 27.17 -20.40 -27.10
CA VAL A 60 25.76 -20.58 -27.45
C VAL A 60 25.68 -21.23 -28.80
N THR A 61 25.03 -22.38 -28.87
CA THR A 61 24.76 -23.04 -30.16
C THR A 61 23.53 -22.42 -30.78
N GLU A 62 23.63 -21.91 -31.97
CA GLU A 62 22.49 -21.34 -32.70
C GLU A 62 21.38 -22.37 -32.88
N GLN A 63 20.11 -21.93 -32.81
CA GLN A 63 18.92 -22.78 -32.96
C GLN A 63 18.81 -23.93 -31.97
N THR A 64 19.43 -23.76 -30.78
CA THR A 64 19.30 -24.70 -29.67
C THR A 64 18.64 -24.06 -28.45
N PHE A 65 18.35 -24.88 -27.47
CA PHE A 65 17.81 -24.45 -26.19
C PHE A 65 18.74 -23.50 -25.42
N ASP A 66 20.04 -23.53 -25.66
CA ASP A 66 21.00 -22.64 -25.02
C ASP A 66 20.70 -21.16 -25.27
N ALA A 67 20.34 -20.80 -26.49
CA ALA A 67 19.98 -19.43 -26.85
C ALA A 67 18.77 -18.94 -26.04
N TYR A 68 17.77 -19.79 -25.86
CA TYR A 68 16.61 -19.51 -25.03
C TYR A 68 16.98 -19.36 -23.54
N LEU A 69 17.77 -20.26 -22.99
CA LEU A 69 18.22 -20.19 -21.60
C LEU A 69 18.97 -18.89 -21.30
N TYR A 70 19.89 -18.49 -22.14
CA TYR A 70 20.62 -17.21 -21.97
C TYR A 70 19.67 -16.02 -22.01
N GLN A 71 18.67 -16.01 -22.89
CA GLN A 71 17.67 -14.96 -22.95
C GLN A 71 16.82 -14.92 -21.67
N LEU A 72 16.41 -16.08 -21.15
CA LEU A 72 15.66 -16.20 -19.89
C LEU A 72 16.46 -15.68 -18.69
N VAL A 73 17.73 -16.10 -18.59
CA VAL A 73 18.64 -15.65 -17.53
C VAL A 73 18.89 -14.15 -17.63
N GLU A 74 19.04 -13.58 -18.83
CA GLU A 74 19.18 -12.15 -19.05
C GLU A 74 17.95 -11.37 -18.58
N ASN A 75 16.75 -11.86 -18.90
CA ASN A 75 15.50 -11.26 -18.46
C ASN A 75 15.34 -11.32 -16.94
N LYS A 76 15.66 -12.45 -16.30
CA LYS A 76 15.70 -12.58 -14.84
C LYS A 76 16.70 -11.58 -14.21
N GLN A 77 17.88 -11.39 -14.82
CA GLN A 77 18.86 -10.44 -14.35
C GLN A 77 18.38 -8.99 -14.45
N LYS A 78 17.74 -8.63 -15.57
CA LYS A 78 17.12 -7.30 -15.74
C LYS A 78 16.08 -7.03 -14.67
N PHE A 79 15.22 -8.01 -14.39
CA PHE A 79 14.20 -7.94 -13.35
C PHE A 79 14.82 -7.72 -11.95
N ILE A 80 15.81 -8.55 -11.57
CA ILE A 80 16.52 -8.41 -10.30
C ILE A 80 17.16 -7.01 -10.19
N SER A 81 17.78 -6.53 -11.25
CA SER A 81 18.42 -5.22 -11.28
C SER A 81 17.40 -4.07 -11.13
N GLN A 82 16.21 -4.19 -11.72
CA GLN A 82 15.12 -3.21 -11.56
C GLN A 82 14.65 -3.11 -10.11
N ILE A 83 14.47 -4.25 -9.44
CA ILE A 83 14.07 -4.28 -8.02
C ILE A 83 15.19 -3.72 -7.11
N MET A 84 16.43 -4.16 -7.31
CA MET A 84 17.54 -3.82 -6.42
C MET A 84 18.01 -2.37 -6.56
N THR A 85 17.90 -1.77 -7.74
CA THR A 85 18.40 -0.40 -7.97
C THR A 85 17.36 0.69 -7.73
N SER A 86 16.10 0.37 -7.54
CA SER A 86 14.98 1.31 -7.31
C SER A 86 14.91 2.46 -8.33
N LYS A 87 15.59 2.35 -9.47
CA LYS A 87 15.71 3.43 -10.47
C LYS A 87 14.49 3.58 -11.37
N SER A 88 13.52 2.67 -11.26
CA SER A 88 12.23 2.80 -11.94
C SER A 88 11.17 2.16 -11.06
N PRO A 89 10.28 2.94 -10.40
CA PRO A 89 9.14 2.38 -9.72
C PRO A 89 8.12 1.95 -10.78
N VAL A 90 8.36 0.83 -11.42
CA VAL A 90 7.32 0.17 -12.20
C VAL A 90 6.39 -0.48 -11.19
N ARG A 91 5.13 -0.08 -11.15
CA ARG A 91 4.09 -0.62 -10.25
C ARG A 91 3.82 -2.12 -10.44
N SER A 92 4.38 -2.73 -11.49
CA SER A 92 4.35 -4.17 -11.75
C SER A 92 5.72 -4.58 -12.27
N ALA A 93 6.52 -5.23 -11.43
CA ALA A 93 7.66 -5.98 -11.87
C ALA A 93 7.15 -7.23 -12.61
N GLU A 94 7.66 -7.47 -13.81
CA GLU A 94 7.33 -8.68 -14.57
C GLU A 94 7.97 -9.88 -13.86
N ASP A 95 7.21 -10.56 -13.03
CA ASP A 95 7.63 -11.86 -12.49
C ASP A 95 7.63 -12.85 -13.66
N ILE A 96 8.82 -13.28 -14.03
CA ILE A 96 8.97 -14.35 -15.01
C ILE A 96 8.83 -15.63 -14.22
N ASP A 97 7.58 -16.08 -14.05
CA ASP A 97 7.32 -17.43 -13.59
C ASP A 97 8.19 -18.40 -14.39
N GLU A 98 8.80 -19.33 -13.68
CA GLU A 98 9.45 -20.48 -14.30
C GLU A 98 8.36 -21.30 -15.01
N ALA A 99 7.96 -20.86 -16.19
CA ALA A 99 7.20 -21.70 -17.08
C ALA A 99 8.10 -22.92 -17.36
N SER A 100 7.83 -24.00 -16.66
CA SER A 100 8.53 -25.25 -16.89
C SER A 100 8.16 -25.72 -18.29
N LEU A 101 9.09 -25.47 -19.24
CA LEU A 101 8.94 -25.95 -20.59
C LEU A 101 8.75 -27.48 -20.57
N SER A 102 7.72 -27.95 -21.22
CA SER A 102 7.55 -29.37 -21.46
C SER A 102 8.69 -29.90 -22.33
N TYR A 103 8.99 -31.19 -22.21
CA TYR A 103 10.00 -31.85 -23.04
C TYR A 103 9.74 -31.63 -24.54
N ALA A 104 8.47 -31.60 -24.96
CA ALA A 104 8.06 -31.32 -26.33
C ALA A 104 8.44 -29.92 -26.79
N GLU A 105 8.28 -28.90 -25.94
CA GLU A 105 8.67 -27.51 -26.20
C GLU A 105 10.19 -27.35 -26.32
N ILE A 106 10.95 -28.02 -25.45
CA ILE A 106 12.41 -28.05 -25.52
C ILE A 106 12.89 -28.68 -26.83
N LYS A 107 12.33 -29.81 -27.22
CA LYS A 107 12.65 -30.51 -28.45
C LYS A 107 12.34 -29.64 -29.70
N ALA A 108 11.28 -28.92 -29.64
CA ALA A 108 10.80 -28.12 -30.74
C ALA A 108 11.57 -26.78 -30.85
N LEU A 109 12.02 -26.18 -29.76
CA LEU A 109 13.00 -25.08 -29.75
C LEU A 109 14.33 -25.51 -30.38
N ALA A 110 14.78 -26.70 -30.07
CA ALA A 110 15.98 -27.30 -30.67
C ALA A 110 15.82 -27.58 -32.19
N SER A 111 14.57 -27.78 -32.66
CA SER A 111 14.29 -27.95 -34.10
C SER A 111 14.23 -26.65 -34.89
N GLY A 112 14.33 -25.47 -34.24
CA GLY A 112 14.30 -24.17 -34.87
C GLY A 112 12.94 -23.73 -35.40
N ASN A 113 11.84 -24.31 -34.95
CA ASN A 113 10.50 -23.99 -35.39
C ASN A 113 10.03 -22.63 -34.87
N PRO A 114 9.84 -21.59 -35.73
CA PRO A 114 9.48 -20.24 -35.29
C PRO A 114 8.10 -20.16 -34.60
N LYS A 115 7.18 -21.07 -34.89
CA LYS A 115 5.84 -21.11 -34.30
C LYS A 115 5.88 -21.42 -32.79
N ILE A 116 6.92 -22.11 -32.32
CA ILE A 116 7.08 -22.45 -30.92
C ILE A 116 7.57 -21.25 -30.13
N LYS A 117 8.48 -20.46 -30.69
CA LYS A 117 8.87 -19.19 -30.10
C LYS A 117 7.66 -18.25 -30.00
N GLU A 118 6.87 -18.14 -31.08
CA GLU A 118 5.63 -17.35 -31.07
C GLU A 118 4.65 -17.82 -29.99
N LYS A 119 4.44 -19.15 -29.86
CA LYS A 119 3.60 -19.72 -28.81
C LYS A 119 4.07 -19.33 -27.40
N MET A 120 5.36 -19.46 -27.13
CA MET A 120 5.93 -19.13 -25.81
C MET A 120 5.78 -17.65 -25.46
N ASP A 121 6.06 -16.77 -26.41
CA ASP A 121 5.89 -15.33 -26.23
C ASP A 121 4.42 -14.98 -25.97
N LEU A 122 3.49 -15.65 -26.66
CA LEU A 122 2.05 -15.50 -26.45
C LEU A 122 1.58 -16.09 -25.12
N ASP A 123 2.10 -17.22 -24.68
CA ASP A 123 1.78 -17.79 -23.37
C ASP A 123 2.10 -16.80 -22.24
N ILE A 124 3.28 -16.20 -22.28
CA ILE A 124 3.69 -15.17 -21.31
C ILE A 124 2.75 -13.96 -21.37
N GLN A 125 2.46 -13.46 -22.57
CA GLN A 125 1.60 -12.29 -22.75
C GLN A 125 0.16 -12.55 -22.29
N VAL A 126 -0.41 -13.70 -22.63
CA VAL A 126 -1.75 -14.11 -22.22
C VAL A 126 -1.84 -14.26 -20.70
N ASN A 127 -0.84 -14.87 -20.06
CA ASN A 127 -0.81 -15.01 -18.61
C ASN A 127 -0.72 -13.65 -17.91
N LYS A 128 0.09 -12.71 -18.41
CA LYS A 128 0.13 -11.33 -17.90
C LYS A 128 -1.21 -10.62 -18.02
N LEU A 129 -1.87 -10.75 -19.17
CA LEU A 129 -3.19 -10.14 -19.39
C LEU A 129 -4.26 -10.77 -18.52
N LYS A 130 -4.23 -12.10 -18.30
CA LYS A 130 -5.12 -12.78 -17.36
C LYS A 130 -4.92 -12.31 -15.93
N LEU A 131 -3.68 -12.16 -15.49
CA LEU A 131 -3.36 -11.62 -14.17
C LEU A 131 -3.84 -10.17 -14.02
N ALA A 132 -3.59 -9.32 -15.03
CA ALA A 132 -4.07 -7.95 -15.03
C ALA A 132 -5.61 -7.88 -14.97
N LYS A 133 -6.31 -8.78 -15.70
CA LYS A 133 -7.78 -8.89 -15.64
C LYS A 133 -8.26 -9.35 -14.26
N ALA A 134 -7.58 -10.31 -13.64
CA ALA A 134 -7.91 -10.77 -12.30
C ALA A 134 -7.76 -9.65 -11.25
N ASN A 135 -6.69 -8.86 -11.34
CA ASN A 135 -6.48 -7.69 -10.48
C ASN A 135 -7.56 -6.63 -10.70
N TYR A 136 -7.87 -6.32 -11.95
CA TYR A 136 -8.95 -5.40 -12.31
C TYR A 136 -10.30 -5.85 -11.73
N LEU A 137 -10.63 -7.14 -11.82
CA LEU A 137 -11.87 -7.67 -11.27
C LEU A 137 -11.89 -7.59 -9.74
N SER A 138 -10.76 -7.84 -9.07
CA SER A 138 -10.64 -7.69 -7.62
C SER A 138 -10.87 -6.24 -7.19
N GLU A 139 -10.22 -5.28 -7.85
CA GLU A 139 -10.41 -3.85 -7.58
C GLU A 139 -11.84 -3.40 -7.85
N LYS A 140 -12.46 -3.92 -8.89
CA LYS A 140 -13.86 -3.66 -9.23
C LYS A 140 -14.80 -4.17 -8.14
N TYR A 141 -14.62 -5.40 -7.64
CA TYR A 141 -15.44 -5.93 -6.54
C TYR A 141 -15.25 -5.14 -5.25
N ASP A 142 -14.02 -4.74 -4.91
CA ASP A 142 -13.76 -3.88 -3.76
C ASP A 142 -14.47 -2.52 -3.89
N LEU A 143 -14.51 -1.98 -5.10
CA LEU A 143 -15.19 -0.72 -5.38
C LEU A 143 -16.70 -0.88 -5.31
N GLU A 144 -17.27 -1.97 -5.82
CA GLU A 144 -18.69 -2.31 -5.70
C GLU A 144 -19.11 -2.44 -4.22
N ASP A 145 -18.32 -3.10 -3.40
CA ASP A 145 -18.57 -3.21 -1.95
C ASP A 145 -18.53 -1.84 -1.26
N LYS A 146 -17.60 -0.96 -1.65
CA LYS A 146 -17.56 0.42 -1.15
C LYS A 146 -18.81 1.21 -1.56
N ILE A 147 -19.26 1.06 -2.81
CA ILE A 147 -20.48 1.71 -3.32
C ILE A 147 -21.72 1.25 -2.55
N ILE A 148 -21.81 -0.04 -2.24
CA ILE A 148 -23.00 -0.61 -1.58
C ILE A 148 -22.99 -0.36 -0.07
N LYS A 149 -21.84 -0.43 0.59
CA LYS A 149 -21.75 -0.44 2.06
C LYS A 149 -21.12 0.83 2.62
N TYR A 150 -19.90 1.16 2.17
CA TYR A 150 -19.11 2.22 2.79
C TYR A 150 -19.70 3.62 2.53
N TYR A 151 -19.87 4.00 1.26
CA TYR A 151 -20.34 5.34 0.93
C TYR A 151 -21.74 5.67 1.50
N PRO A 152 -22.76 4.80 1.37
CA PRO A 152 -24.08 5.08 1.94
C PRO A 152 -24.03 5.25 3.45
N SER A 153 -23.33 4.39 4.17
CA SER A 153 -23.14 4.49 5.62
C SER A 153 -22.43 5.78 6.02
N LYS A 154 -21.33 6.11 5.33
CA LYS A 154 -20.56 7.32 5.60
C LYS A 154 -21.37 8.59 5.34
N ILE A 155 -22.11 8.63 4.24
CA ILE A 155 -23.00 9.76 3.88
C ILE A 155 -24.11 9.93 4.93
N SER A 156 -24.74 8.83 5.39
CA SER A 156 -25.76 8.89 6.46
C SER A 156 -25.19 9.47 7.74
N THR A 157 -24.04 8.94 8.20
CA THR A 157 -23.35 9.43 9.41
C THR A 157 -23.00 10.91 9.32
N LEU A 158 -22.49 11.37 8.15
CA LEU A 158 -22.15 12.78 7.95
C LEU A 158 -23.41 13.67 7.96
N LYS A 159 -24.50 13.25 7.34
CA LYS A 159 -25.78 13.99 7.37
C LYS A 159 -26.34 14.09 8.79
N GLU A 160 -26.29 13.01 9.58
CA GLU A 160 -26.71 13.01 10.97
C GLU A 160 -25.84 13.93 11.84
N SER A 161 -24.52 13.90 11.62
CA SER A 161 -23.55 14.78 12.28
C SER A 161 -23.86 16.26 11.96
N ILE A 162 -24.02 16.59 10.68
CA ILE A 162 -24.37 17.94 10.22
C ILE A 162 -25.66 18.43 10.87
N ALA A 163 -26.72 17.63 10.82
CA ALA A 163 -28.01 17.98 11.42
C ALA A 163 -27.89 18.21 12.94
N SER A 164 -27.04 17.43 13.61
CA SER A 164 -26.78 17.57 15.04
C SER A 164 -25.97 18.85 15.35
N TYR A 165 -24.96 19.18 14.54
CA TYR A 165 -24.23 20.45 14.66
C TYR A 165 -25.14 21.65 14.44
N GLU A 166 -26.00 21.60 13.43
CA GLU A 166 -26.97 22.69 13.14
C GLU A 166 -27.93 22.94 14.31
N LYS A 167 -28.42 21.85 14.95
CA LYS A 167 -29.24 21.96 16.16
C LYS A 167 -28.44 22.53 17.33
N ASP A 168 -27.22 22.02 17.58
CA ASP A 168 -26.37 22.48 18.69
C ASP A 168 -26.07 23.98 18.55
N ILE A 169 -25.76 24.44 17.32
CA ILE A 169 -25.50 25.86 17.04
C ILE A 169 -26.76 26.70 17.29
N LYS A 170 -27.90 26.27 16.72
CA LYS A 170 -29.17 27.01 16.83
C LYS A 170 -29.63 27.18 18.29
N GLU A 171 -29.43 26.15 19.09
CA GLU A 171 -29.83 26.13 20.50
C GLU A 171 -28.78 26.70 21.45
N THR A 172 -27.60 27.09 20.95
CA THR A 172 -26.52 27.66 21.78
C THR A 172 -26.68 29.18 21.83
N PRO A 173 -26.78 29.81 23.01
CA PRO A 173 -26.84 31.25 23.12
C PRO A 173 -25.57 31.91 22.59
N GLU A 174 -25.72 32.98 21.81
CA GLU A 174 -24.62 33.87 21.48
C GLU A 174 -24.27 34.68 22.73
N VAL A 175 -23.11 34.38 23.31
CA VAL A 175 -22.61 35.06 24.51
C VAL A 175 -21.21 35.55 24.24
N THR A 176 -20.98 36.85 24.36
CA THR A 176 -19.68 37.52 24.16
C THR A 176 -18.82 37.51 25.42
N GLU A 177 -19.47 37.48 26.60
CA GLU A 177 -18.81 37.46 27.90
C GLU A 177 -19.22 36.22 28.70
N PHE A 178 -18.52 35.98 29.81
CA PHE A 178 -18.85 34.87 30.70
C PHE A 178 -20.21 35.09 31.41
N ASP A 179 -21.21 34.26 31.11
CA ASP A 179 -22.59 34.36 31.60
C ASP A 179 -22.85 33.37 32.77
N GLY A 180 -21.82 32.92 33.43
CA GLY A 180 -21.93 31.98 34.55
C GLY A 180 -21.84 30.51 34.11
N MET A 181 -21.62 29.63 35.10
CA MET A 181 -21.48 28.18 34.95
C MET A 181 -22.17 27.47 36.11
N MET A 182 -22.90 26.39 35.81
CA MET A 182 -23.47 25.52 36.81
C MET A 182 -22.50 24.36 37.12
N ILE A 183 -22.09 24.18 38.39
CA ILE A 183 -21.20 23.06 38.82
C ILE A 183 -21.81 22.43 40.05
N LYS A 184 -22.08 21.11 40.02
CA LYS A 184 -22.70 20.36 41.11
C LYS A 184 -23.93 21.04 41.71
N GLY A 185 -24.77 21.63 40.88
CA GLY A 185 -26.02 22.31 41.26
C GLY A 185 -25.84 23.73 41.79
N LYS A 186 -24.63 24.27 41.85
CA LYS A 186 -24.34 25.66 42.26
C LYS A 186 -23.97 26.49 41.05
N ARG A 187 -24.57 27.69 40.89
CA ARG A 187 -24.23 28.66 39.87
C ARG A 187 -23.09 29.55 40.29
N TYR A 188 -22.11 29.72 39.42
CA TYR A 188 -20.95 30.60 39.56
C TYR A 188 -21.02 31.67 38.53
N GLU A 189 -21.07 32.93 38.91
CA GLU A 189 -21.22 34.09 38.01
C GLU A 189 -19.88 34.73 37.68
N ASP A 190 -18.86 34.47 38.50
CA ASP A 190 -17.50 34.96 38.26
C ASP A 190 -16.64 33.84 37.65
N LYS A 191 -15.87 34.21 36.59
CA LYS A 191 -15.04 33.33 35.82
C LYS A 191 -13.94 32.62 36.62
N GLU A 192 -13.34 33.33 37.60
CA GLU A 192 -12.27 32.78 38.41
C GLU A 192 -12.81 31.72 39.36
N THR A 193 -13.90 32.03 40.08
CA THR A 193 -14.54 31.13 41.02
C THR A 193 -15.12 29.90 40.32
N ALA A 194 -15.71 30.06 39.14
CA ALA A 194 -16.19 28.98 38.30
C ALA A 194 -15.04 28.03 37.87
N GLY A 195 -13.95 28.58 37.39
CA GLY A 195 -12.79 27.78 36.96
C GLY A 195 -12.12 27.04 38.09
N LYS A 196 -12.02 27.64 39.30
CA LYS A 196 -11.53 26.96 40.50
C LYS A 196 -12.46 25.81 40.91
N ALA A 197 -13.77 26.03 40.91
CA ALA A 197 -14.77 24.99 41.22
C ALA A 197 -14.72 23.84 40.17
N LEU A 198 -14.56 24.17 38.95
CA LEU A 198 -14.43 23.20 37.82
C LEU A 198 -13.23 22.29 38.06
N LEU A 199 -12.05 22.86 38.33
CA LEU A 199 -10.82 22.09 38.58
C LEU A 199 -10.93 21.23 39.82
N ILE A 200 -11.49 21.74 40.92
CA ILE A 200 -11.69 20.97 42.16
C ILE A 200 -12.61 19.79 41.91
N THR A 201 -13.71 20.03 41.17
CA THR A 201 -14.67 18.96 40.82
C THR A 201 -14.03 17.90 39.94
N CYS A 202 -13.29 18.30 38.91
CA CYS A 202 -12.62 17.36 38.03
C CYS A 202 -11.54 16.55 38.77
N LYS A 203 -10.74 17.18 39.66
CA LYS A 203 -9.73 16.49 40.48
C LYS A 203 -10.30 15.42 41.40
N SER A 204 -11.58 15.52 41.77
CA SER A 204 -12.25 14.48 42.58
C SER A 204 -12.61 13.22 41.78
N ILE A 205 -12.55 13.28 40.44
CA ILE A 205 -12.85 12.17 39.52
C ILE A 205 -11.52 11.48 39.22
N GLN A 206 -11.41 10.20 39.57
CA GLN A 206 -10.17 9.41 39.40
C GLN A 206 -10.31 8.22 38.47
N ASP A 207 -11.47 8.08 37.82
CA ASP A 207 -11.77 6.99 36.92
C ASP A 207 -12.22 7.49 35.49
N SER A 208 -12.32 6.59 34.57
CA SER A 208 -12.74 6.88 33.17
C SER A 208 -14.26 6.99 33.03
N THR A 209 -15.03 6.81 34.08
CA THR A 209 -16.50 6.91 34.03
C THR A 209 -16.91 8.36 33.87
N LYS A 210 -17.77 8.62 32.88
CA LYS A 210 -18.27 9.97 32.61
C LYS A 210 -19.27 10.39 33.68
N GLN A 211 -18.89 11.31 34.57
CA GLN A 211 -19.71 11.83 35.66
C GLN A 211 -20.26 13.20 35.29
N ASN A 212 -21.55 13.41 35.54
CA ASN A 212 -22.19 14.71 35.36
C ASN A 212 -21.67 15.69 36.42
N ILE A 213 -21.06 16.79 35.98
CA ILE A 213 -20.51 17.84 36.83
C ILE A 213 -21.27 19.15 36.76
N GLY A 214 -22.17 19.35 35.79
CA GLY A 214 -22.95 20.57 35.69
C GLY A 214 -23.32 20.92 34.24
N GLU A 215 -23.48 22.21 34.00
CA GLU A 215 -23.92 22.77 32.71
C GLU A 215 -23.19 24.07 32.41
N TYR A 216 -22.83 24.29 31.13
CA TYR A 216 -22.24 25.51 30.62
C TYR A 216 -22.79 25.87 29.25
N ARG A 217 -23.32 27.09 29.10
CA ARG A 217 -23.91 27.62 27.85
C ARG A 217 -24.90 26.66 27.18
N GLY A 218 -25.74 26.01 28.01
CA GLY A 218 -26.74 25.03 27.53
C GLY A 218 -26.18 23.65 27.18
N PHE A 219 -24.89 23.40 27.41
CA PHE A 219 -24.28 22.08 27.29
C PHE A 219 -24.14 21.42 28.63
N LYS A 220 -24.62 20.18 28.77
CA LYS A 220 -24.36 19.33 29.94
C LYS A 220 -22.90 18.96 29.97
N MET A 221 -22.22 19.18 31.07
CA MET A 221 -20.80 18.82 31.24
C MET A 221 -20.67 17.44 31.91
N LEU A 222 -20.05 16.51 31.21
CA LEU A 222 -19.62 15.24 31.78
C LEU A 222 -18.09 15.24 31.87
N ALA A 223 -17.53 14.89 33.02
CA ALA A 223 -16.09 14.80 33.23
C ALA A 223 -15.64 13.35 33.42
N SER A 224 -14.45 13.01 32.97
CA SER A 224 -13.77 11.75 33.22
C SER A 224 -12.27 11.96 33.37
N TYR A 225 -11.60 11.01 34.00
CA TYR A 225 -10.14 11.02 34.17
C TYR A 225 -9.52 9.85 33.38
N ASP A 226 -8.52 10.16 32.59
CA ASP A 226 -7.71 9.17 31.91
C ASP A 226 -6.44 8.91 32.73
N SER A 227 -6.33 7.73 33.33
CA SER A 227 -5.20 7.37 34.19
C SER A 227 -3.91 7.12 33.42
N PHE A 228 -4.00 6.78 32.13
CA PHE A 228 -2.83 6.56 31.29
C PHE A 228 -2.18 7.89 30.89
N TYR A 229 -2.98 8.85 30.43
CA TYR A 229 -2.50 10.19 30.06
C TYR A 229 -2.48 11.17 31.24
N GLN A 230 -2.94 10.76 32.42
CA GLN A 230 -3.06 11.58 33.64
C GLN A 230 -3.80 12.91 33.38
N MET A 231 -4.87 12.86 32.62
CA MET A 231 -5.58 14.04 32.14
C MET A 231 -7.08 13.95 32.38
N HIS A 232 -7.67 15.09 32.83
CA HIS A 232 -9.11 15.22 32.91
C HIS A 232 -9.68 15.73 31.59
N THR A 233 -10.81 15.12 31.19
CA THR A 233 -11.53 15.48 29.97
C THR A 233 -12.95 15.84 30.31
N ILE A 234 -13.44 16.96 29.76
CA ILE A 234 -14.85 17.35 29.80
C ILE A 234 -15.46 17.02 28.43
N PHE A 235 -16.65 16.44 28.45
CA PHE A 235 -17.51 16.26 27.28
C PHE A 235 -18.68 17.23 27.41
N LEU A 236 -18.74 18.21 26.53
CA LEU A 236 -19.87 19.11 26.38
C LEU A 236 -20.95 18.38 25.56
N MET A 237 -22.01 17.97 26.23
CA MET A 237 -23.05 17.11 25.70
C MET A 237 -24.31 17.89 25.37
N LYS A 238 -24.76 17.77 24.12
CA LYS A 238 -26.06 18.24 23.65
C LYS A 238 -26.58 17.21 22.63
N ASN A 239 -26.78 17.55 21.37
CA ASN A 239 -27.04 16.55 20.32
C ASN A 239 -25.75 15.78 19.96
N LEU A 240 -24.61 16.43 20.07
CA LEU A 240 -23.28 15.81 19.95
C LEU A 240 -22.48 15.92 21.26
N ALA A 241 -21.43 15.11 21.33
CA ALA A 241 -20.45 15.15 22.41
C ALA A 241 -19.16 15.87 21.95
N HIS A 242 -18.84 17.00 22.54
CA HIS A 242 -17.65 17.77 22.21
C HIS A 242 -16.61 17.59 23.29
N LYS A 243 -15.50 16.94 22.96
CA LYS A 243 -14.39 16.67 23.89
C LYS A 243 -13.55 17.92 24.12
N VAL A 244 -13.26 18.22 25.40
CA VAL A 244 -12.38 19.30 25.86
C VAL A 244 -11.39 18.76 26.87
N GLU A 245 -10.12 18.83 26.58
CA GLU A 245 -9.04 18.42 27.47
C GLU A 245 -8.68 19.56 28.41
N LEU A 246 -8.66 19.29 29.72
CA LEU A 246 -8.35 20.27 30.73
C LEU A 246 -6.84 20.39 30.96
N GLY A 247 -6.40 21.62 31.22
CA GLY A 247 -5.06 21.91 31.72
C GLY A 247 -5.06 22.30 33.21
N SER A 248 -3.93 22.77 33.69
CA SER A 248 -3.76 23.24 35.06
C SER A 248 -4.26 24.66 35.30
N ASP A 249 -4.45 25.44 34.25
CA ASP A 249 -4.85 26.85 34.34
C ASP A 249 -6.36 27.03 34.48
N VAL A 250 -6.76 27.82 35.48
CA VAL A 250 -8.16 28.08 35.85
C VAL A 250 -8.90 28.80 34.71
N PHE A 251 -8.34 29.89 34.20
CA PHE A 251 -8.95 30.70 33.14
C PHE A 251 -8.84 30.02 31.78
N GLY A 252 -7.72 29.37 31.52
CA GLY A 252 -7.46 28.63 30.28
C GLY A 252 -8.46 27.51 30.05
N ASN A 253 -8.94 26.83 31.09
CA ASN A 253 -9.93 25.78 30.97
C ASN A 253 -11.30 26.31 30.51
N ILE A 254 -11.76 27.43 31.03
CA ILE A 254 -13.00 28.07 30.55
C ILE A 254 -12.83 28.54 29.12
N THR A 255 -11.69 29.15 28.80
CA THR A 255 -11.38 29.55 27.40
C THR A 255 -11.38 28.36 26.44
N ARG A 256 -10.90 27.19 26.86
CA ARG A 256 -10.98 25.96 26.05
C ARG A 256 -12.41 25.52 25.81
N LEU A 257 -13.28 25.58 26.81
CA LEU A 257 -14.71 25.31 26.67
C LEU A 257 -15.35 26.30 25.66
N ASP A 258 -15.08 27.59 25.83
CA ASP A 258 -15.55 28.64 24.92
C ASP A 258 -15.09 28.43 23.49
N ASN A 259 -13.80 28.12 23.30
CA ASN A 259 -13.23 27.85 21.97
C ASN A 259 -13.91 26.68 21.28
N VAL A 260 -14.27 25.63 22.00
CA VAL A 260 -14.98 24.49 21.42
C VAL A 260 -16.40 24.86 21.03
N ILE A 261 -17.12 25.58 21.90
CA ILE A 261 -18.49 26.04 21.61
C ILE A 261 -18.51 27.05 20.45
N ASN A 262 -17.64 28.05 20.47
CA ASN A 262 -17.56 29.06 19.42
C ASN A 262 -17.01 28.48 18.11
N GLY A 263 -16.29 27.36 18.15
CA GLY A 263 -15.76 26.62 17.01
C GLY A 263 -16.76 25.69 16.31
N LEU A 264 -18.00 25.55 16.82
CA LEU A 264 -19.00 24.62 16.25
C LEU A 264 -19.35 24.94 14.79
N SER A 265 -19.48 26.22 14.45
CA SER A 265 -19.77 26.66 13.07
C SER A 265 -18.65 26.24 12.10
N LYS A 266 -17.39 26.37 12.51
CA LYS A 266 -16.26 25.92 11.72
C LYS A 266 -16.23 24.39 11.55
N LYS A 267 -16.57 23.65 12.60
CA LYS A 267 -16.68 22.19 12.53
C LYS A 267 -17.81 21.75 11.59
N LEU A 268 -18.95 22.44 11.66
CA LEU A 268 -20.07 22.23 10.73
C LEU A 268 -19.66 22.40 9.26
N GLU A 269 -18.87 23.44 8.97
CA GLU A 269 -18.34 23.69 7.62
C GLU A 269 -17.41 22.56 7.15
N ILE A 270 -16.55 22.08 8.05
CA ILE A 270 -15.67 20.94 7.76
C ILE A 270 -16.48 19.68 7.44
N GLU A 271 -17.52 19.38 8.23
CA GLU A 271 -18.41 18.22 7.99
C GLU A 271 -19.18 18.36 6.66
N LYS A 272 -19.65 19.56 6.31
CA LYS A 272 -20.31 19.84 5.02
C LYS A 272 -19.34 19.62 3.84
N ASN A 273 -18.12 20.13 3.93
CA ASN A 273 -17.11 19.91 2.90
C ASN A 273 -16.72 18.41 2.78
N LEU A 274 -16.67 17.70 3.91
CA LEU A 274 -16.40 16.26 3.90
C LEU A 274 -17.55 15.48 3.25
N LEU A 275 -18.79 15.88 3.49
CA LEU A 275 -19.96 15.29 2.83
C LEU A 275 -19.92 15.51 1.32
N GLU A 276 -19.64 16.72 0.86
CA GLU A 276 -19.52 17.05 -0.56
C GLU A 276 -18.43 16.22 -1.24
N ASN A 277 -17.24 16.17 -0.64
CA ASN A 277 -16.13 15.35 -1.14
C ASN A 277 -16.49 13.86 -1.18
N THR A 278 -17.21 13.36 -0.16
CA THR A 278 -17.62 11.95 -0.10
C THR A 278 -18.67 11.66 -1.20
N LEU A 279 -19.59 12.59 -1.47
CA LEU A 279 -20.56 12.45 -2.56
C LEU A 279 -19.87 12.43 -3.92
N ASN A 280 -18.91 13.32 -4.15
CA ASN A 280 -18.13 13.35 -5.39
C ASN A 280 -17.32 12.05 -5.59
N GLN A 281 -16.70 11.53 -4.52
CA GLN A 281 -16.01 10.23 -4.57
C GLN A 281 -16.98 9.09 -4.86
N PHE A 282 -18.18 9.12 -4.30
CA PHE A 282 -19.21 8.13 -4.53
C PHE A 282 -19.68 8.10 -5.99
N GLU A 283 -19.94 9.26 -6.60
CA GLU A 283 -20.32 9.34 -8.01
C GLU A 283 -19.16 8.90 -8.92
N ASN A 284 -17.93 9.33 -8.64
CA ASN A 284 -16.76 8.87 -9.39
C ASN A 284 -16.58 7.35 -9.31
N ALA A 285 -16.79 6.76 -8.14
CA ALA A 285 -16.74 5.30 -7.96
C ALA A 285 -17.79 4.58 -8.79
N LYS A 286 -19.02 5.11 -8.88
CA LYS A 286 -20.09 4.57 -9.73
C LYS A 286 -19.75 4.60 -11.21
N GLU A 287 -19.06 5.63 -11.67
CA GLU A 287 -18.62 5.71 -13.06
C GLU A 287 -17.44 4.79 -13.34
N GLU A 288 -16.48 4.71 -12.42
CA GLU A 288 -15.31 3.86 -12.55
C GLU A 288 -15.68 2.37 -12.63
N VAL A 289 -16.64 1.95 -11.81
CA VAL A 289 -17.10 0.55 -11.79
C VAL A 289 -17.75 0.08 -13.10
N LYS A 290 -18.23 1.02 -13.91
CA LYS A 290 -18.85 0.73 -15.23
C LYS A 290 -17.83 0.53 -16.33
N ARG A 291 -16.59 0.99 -16.15
CA ARG A 291 -15.57 0.88 -17.18
C ARG A 291 -15.22 -0.59 -17.42
N PRO A 292 -15.11 -1.02 -18.67
CA PRO A 292 -14.66 -2.36 -18.99
C PRO A 292 -13.15 -2.49 -18.76
N PHE A 293 -12.67 -3.71 -18.76
CA PHE A 293 -11.22 -3.96 -18.77
C PHE A 293 -10.61 -3.49 -20.11
N ASP A 294 -9.69 -2.54 -20.05
CA ASP A 294 -9.14 -1.86 -21.25
C ASP A 294 -8.44 -2.80 -22.24
N LYS A 295 -7.94 -3.95 -21.76
CA LYS A 295 -7.18 -4.92 -22.55
C LYS A 295 -7.96 -6.20 -22.85
N GLU A 296 -9.30 -6.15 -22.81
CA GLU A 296 -10.15 -7.33 -23.05
C GLU A 296 -9.97 -7.84 -24.48
N ASP A 297 -9.98 -6.94 -25.48
CA ASP A 297 -9.82 -7.30 -26.90
C ASP A 297 -8.43 -7.89 -27.17
N GLU A 298 -7.38 -7.29 -26.59
CA GLU A 298 -6.00 -7.79 -26.71
C GLU A 298 -5.87 -9.20 -26.09
N LEU A 299 -6.48 -9.42 -24.92
CA LEU A 299 -6.50 -10.73 -24.27
C LEU A 299 -7.21 -11.77 -25.14
N GLN A 300 -8.34 -11.40 -25.73
CA GLN A 300 -9.12 -12.29 -26.59
C GLN A 300 -8.36 -12.66 -27.86
N GLU A 301 -7.76 -11.68 -28.54
CA GLU A 301 -6.97 -11.87 -29.78
C GLU A 301 -5.80 -12.81 -29.51
N LYS A 302 -4.97 -12.50 -28.50
CA LYS A 302 -3.80 -13.31 -28.16
C LYS A 302 -4.18 -14.72 -27.68
N SER A 303 -5.27 -14.86 -26.93
CA SER A 303 -5.76 -16.17 -26.50
C SER A 303 -6.24 -17.04 -27.67
N ASN A 304 -6.92 -16.44 -28.65
CA ASN A 304 -7.33 -17.12 -29.85
C ASN A 304 -6.12 -17.60 -30.67
N ARG A 305 -5.15 -16.69 -30.90
CA ARG A 305 -3.93 -17.03 -31.63
C ARG A 305 -3.12 -18.12 -30.92
N LEU A 306 -3.03 -18.08 -29.59
CA LEU A 306 -2.39 -19.13 -28.80
C LEU A 306 -3.10 -20.47 -28.97
N SER A 307 -4.44 -20.48 -28.99
CA SER A 307 -5.22 -21.68 -29.20
C SER A 307 -5.02 -22.29 -30.59
N GLU A 308 -4.89 -21.45 -31.63
CA GLU A 308 -4.55 -21.88 -33.00
C GLU A 308 -3.17 -22.54 -33.05
N LEU A 309 -2.16 -21.89 -32.45
CA LEU A 309 -0.80 -22.41 -32.41
C LEU A 309 -0.72 -23.74 -31.65
N ASN A 310 -1.46 -23.89 -30.57
CA ASN A 310 -1.52 -25.15 -29.82
C ASN A 310 -2.07 -26.29 -30.68
N LYS A 311 -3.11 -26.02 -31.50
CA LYS A 311 -3.65 -27.01 -32.46
C LYS A 311 -2.67 -27.32 -33.59
N GLU A 312 -2.01 -26.31 -34.15
CA GLU A 312 -1.04 -26.49 -35.21
C GLU A 312 0.21 -27.27 -34.81
N LEU A 313 0.60 -27.13 -33.55
CA LEU A 313 1.78 -27.80 -32.99
C LEU A 313 1.46 -29.15 -32.35
N ASP A 314 0.18 -29.58 -32.34
CA ASP A 314 -0.31 -30.82 -31.73
C ASP A 314 0.08 -30.93 -30.23
N ILE A 315 0.12 -29.77 -29.58
CA ILE A 315 0.41 -29.63 -28.13
C ILE A 315 -0.93 -29.34 -27.46
N GLY A 316 -1.63 -30.40 -27.08
CA GLY A 316 -2.92 -30.34 -26.39
C GLY A 316 -2.78 -30.55 -24.90
#